data_62c527acbc8ed8c73afd02856f4914c5
#
_entry.id   62c527acbc8ed8c73afd02856f4914c5
#
_cell.length_a   1.000
_cell.length_b   1.000
_cell.length_c   1.000
_cell.angle_alpha   90.00
_cell.angle_beta   90.00
_cell.angle_gamma   90.00
#
_symmetry.space_group_name_H-M   'P 1'
#
loop_
_entity.id
_entity.type
_entity.pdbx_description
1 polymer ?
#
loop_
_entity_poly.entity_id
_entity_poly.type
_entity_poly.pdbx_seq_one_letter_code
_entity_poly.pdbx_strand_id
1 'polypeptide(L)' 'MERVSLCPQCIACPEVVVDGDTVRIGEDENTVVLKKAEWNVLVDAIRSGQLGRV' A
#
# COMPACT_ATOMS: atom_id res chain seq x y z
N MET A 1 10.14 -6.16 7.92
CA MET A 1 8.72 -5.90 7.65
C MET A 1 8.38 -4.45 8.01
N GLU A 2 7.74 -3.75 7.11
CA GLU A 2 7.36 -2.36 7.33
C GLU A 2 5.86 -2.23 7.29
N ARG A 3 5.34 -1.31 8.08
CA ARG A 3 3.90 -1.09 8.19
C ARG A 3 3.61 0.40 8.24
N VAL A 4 2.74 0.85 7.35
CA VAL A 4 2.34 2.26 7.30
C VAL A 4 0.82 2.33 7.32
N SER A 5 0.29 3.07 8.28
CA SER A 5 -1.15 3.29 8.34
C SER A 5 -1.53 4.41 7.38
N LEU A 6 -2.62 4.21 6.65
CA LEU A 6 -3.09 5.19 5.69
C LEU A 6 -4.17 6.10 6.26
N CYS A 7 -4.43 5.99 7.54
CA CYS A 7 -5.50 6.74 8.17
C CYS A 7 -4.93 7.86 9.03
N PRO A 8 -5.24 9.10 8.74
CA PRO A 8 -4.73 10.20 9.57
C PRO A 8 -5.37 10.27 10.95
N GLN A 9 -6.58 9.78 11.11
CA GLN A 9 -7.31 9.96 12.37
C GLN A 9 -8.11 8.76 12.83
N CYS A 10 -8.09 7.67 12.12
CA CYS A 10 -8.99 6.56 12.39
C CYS A 10 -8.37 5.52 13.28
N ILE A 11 -9.22 4.68 13.83
CA ILE A 11 -8.81 3.53 14.61
C ILE A 11 -8.64 2.32 13.71
N ALA A 12 -9.60 2.09 12.82
CA ALA A 12 -9.56 0.96 11.90
C ALA A 12 -9.33 1.50 10.50
N CYS A 13 -8.10 1.46 10.04
CA CYS A 13 -7.72 2.09 8.79
C CYS A 13 -6.94 1.13 7.92
N PRO A 14 -7.05 1.29 6.60
CA PRO A 14 -6.19 0.52 5.71
C PRO A 14 -4.73 0.79 6.02
N GLU A 15 -3.91 -0.22 5.85
CA GLU A 15 -2.48 -0.04 6.01
C GLU A 15 -1.73 -0.73 4.89
N VAL A 16 -0.50 -0.30 4.71
CA VAL A 16 0.42 -0.92 3.78
C VAL A 16 1.44 -1.69 4.61
N VAL A 17 1.54 -2.98 4.35
CA VAL A 17 2.51 -3.82 5.06
C VAL A 17 3.45 -4.44 4.04
N VAL A 18 4.71 -4.12 4.15
CA VAL A 18 5.76 -4.70 3.30
C VAL A 18 6.33 -5.90 4.04
N ASP A 19 6.20 -7.07 3.44
CA ASP A 19 6.58 -8.32 4.09
C ASP A 19 7.35 -9.18 3.08
N GLY A 20 8.68 -9.05 3.09
CA GLY A 20 9.52 -9.82 2.21
C GLY A 20 9.22 -9.56 0.74
N ASP A 21 8.66 -10.55 0.07
CA ASP A 21 8.39 -10.47 -1.37
C ASP A 21 6.99 -9.98 -1.71
N THR A 22 6.19 -9.65 -0.71
CA THR A 22 4.83 -9.21 -0.94
C THR A 22 4.52 -7.93 -0.19
N VAL A 23 3.53 -7.20 -0.69
CA VAL A 23 3.02 -6.00 -0.04
C VAL A 23 1.52 -6.16 0.06
N ARG A 24 0.98 -5.96 1.26
CA ARG A 24 -0.46 -6.02 1.49
C ARG A 24 -0.98 -4.63 1.73
N ILE A 25 -2.08 -4.30 1.09
CA ILE A 25 -2.73 -3.01 1.23
C ILE A 25 -4.18 -3.25 1.57
N GLY A 26 -4.65 -2.66 2.65
CA GLY A 26 -6.04 -2.75 3.01
C GLY A 26 -6.24 -2.98 4.50
N GLU A 27 -7.45 -3.41 4.84
CA GLU A 27 -7.83 -3.73 6.21
C GLU A 27 -8.75 -4.93 6.22
N ASP A 28 -8.58 -5.78 7.21
CA ASP A 28 -9.43 -6.95 7.44
C ASP A 28 -9.63 -7.77 6.15
N GLU A 29 -10.87 -7.87 5.68
CA GLU A 29 -11.20 -8.66 4.51
C GLU A 29 -10.99 -7.92 3.20
N ASN A 30 -10.74 -6.63 3.27
CA ASN A 30 -10.52 -5.79 2.10
C ASN A 30 -9.03 -5.56 1.89
N THR A 31 -8.33 -6.62 1.61
CA THR A 31 -6.87 -6.56 1.47
C THR A 31 -6.47 -7.06 0.09
N VAL A 32 -5.61 -6.28 -0.54
CA VAL A 32 -4.99 -6.65 -1.82
C VAL A 32 -3.55 -7.03 -1.56
N VAL A 33 -3.12 -8.12 -2.17
CA VAL A 33 -1.73 -8.57 -2.05
C VAL A 33 -1.04 -8.33 -3.38
N LEU A 34 0.04 -7.57 -3.33
CA LEU A 34 0.85 -7.27 -4.51
C LEU A 34 2.18 -7.98 -4.41
N LYS A 35 2.65 -8.45 -5.54
CA LYS A 35 4.01 -8.95 -5.62
C LYS A 35 4.97 -7.76 -5.61
N LYS A 36 6.21 -8.03 -5.30
CA LYS A 36 7.24 -7.02 -5.22
C LYS A 36 7.33 -6.17 -6.50
N ALA A 37 7.30 -6.83 -7.65
CA ALA A 37 7.39 -6.12 -8.92
C ALA A 37 6.18 -5.22 -9.15
N GLU A 38 4.99 -5.70 -8.77
CA GLU A 38 3.77 -4.92 -8.91
C GLU A 38 3.78 -3.70 -7.98
N TRP A 39 4.27 -3.89 -6.77
CA TRP A 39 4.41 -2.80 -5.84
C TRP A 39 5.34 -1.72 -6.39
N ASN A 40 6.45 -2.12 -6.97
CA ASN A 40 7.39 -1.16 -7.52
C ASN A 40 6.80 -0.38 -8.69
N VAL A 41 5.97 -1.01 -9.50
CA VAL A 41 5.26 -0.32 -10.57
C VAL A 41 4.33 0.73 -9.99
N LEU A 42 3.63 0.41 -8.90
CA LEU A 42 2.77 1.38 -8.23
C LEU A 42 3.57 2.56 -7.70
N VAL A 43 4.70 2.29 -7.06
CA VAL A 43 5.56 3.35 -6.54
C VAL A 43 6.02 4.27 -7.69
N ASP A 44 6.43 3.67 -8.80
CA ASP A 44 6.87 4.45 -9.95
C ASP A 44 5.74 5.29 -10.53
N ALA A 45 4.53 4.76 -10.58
CA ALA A 45 3.37 5.49 -11.08
C ALA A 45 3.07 6.73 -10.21
N ILE A 46 3.23 6.59 -8.91
CA ILE A 46 3.03 7.71 -7.99
C ILE A 46 4.13 8.75 -8.17
N ARG A 47 5.37 8.28 -8.26
CA ARG A 47 6.52 9.18 -8.36
C ARG A 47 6.55 9.93 -9.69
N SER A 48 6.05 9.31 -10.76
CA SER A 48 6.02 9.93 -12.07
C SER A 48 4.81 10.84 -12.30
N GLY A 49 3.87 10.82 -11.37
CA GLY A 49 2.68 11.66 -11.46
C GLY A 49 1.50 11.02 -12.19
N GLN A 50 1.63 9.75 -12.61
CA GLN A 50 0.49 9.06 -13.21
C GLN A 50 -0.62 8.84 -12.20
N LEU A 51 -0.27 8.60 -10.95
CA LEU A 51 -1.20 8.51 -9.85
C LEU A 51 -0.84 9.60 -8.85
N GLY A 52 -1.78 10.43 -8.52
CA GLY A 52 -1.53 11.50 -7.60
C GLY A 52 -2.65 11.63 -6.57
N ARG A 53 -2.58 12.72 -5.84
CA ARG A 53 -3.61 13.01 -4.85
C ARG A 53 -4.92 13.36 -5.53
N VAL A 54 -5.97 13.06 -4.86
CA VAL A 54 -7.32 13.36 -5.37
C VAL A 54 -8.05 14.31 -4.45
#